data_7648fe9c77994747447ca90f3422932f
#
_entry.id   7648fe9c77994747447ca90f3422932f
#
_cell.length_a   1.000
_cell.length_b   1.000
_cell.length_c   1.000
_cell.angle_alpha   90.00
_cell.angle_beta   90.00
_cell.angle_gamma   90.00
#
_symmetry.space_group_name_H-M   'P 1'
#
loop_
_entity.id
_entity.type
_entity.pdbx_description
1 polymer ?
#
loop_
_entity_poly.entity_id
_entity_poly.type
_entity_poly.pdbx_seq_one_letter_code
_entity_poly.pdbx_strand_id
1 'polypeptide(L)'
;MDTTKKYLDYILNPLDLLRTKKVLQVNPTIAPVREEPAEIKIIVYEFDTNTSKCVELKTVEACFPFLNTLSNSWINIDGLRKDDVEKVCNHFGIHQLIMEDILSIGQRPKMDDINGVVYCLLYM
;
A
#
# COMPACT_ATOMS: atom_id res chain seq x y z
N MET A 1 8.94 28.20 31.09
CA MET A 1 7.50 28.17 30.70
C MET A 1 6.88 27.00 31.42
N ASP A 2 6.00 27.30 32.35
CA ASP A 2 5.67 26.47 33.50
C ASP A 2 4.80 25.27 33.13
N THR A 3 5.34 24.08 33.28
CA THR A 3 4.67 22.78 32.99
C THR A 3 3.42 22.61 33.86
N THR A 4 3.41 23.19 35.05
CA THR A 4 2.31 23.18 36.03
C THR A 4 1.05 23.87 35.50
N LYS A 5 1.24 24.96 34.72
CA LYS A 5 0.13 25.73 34.16
C LYS A 5 -0.61 24.93 33.07
N LYS A 6 0.10 24.11 32.35
CA LYS A 6 -0.45 23.25 31.27
C LYS A 6 -1.33 22.13 31.82
N TYR A 7 -0.98 21.57 33.01
CA TYR A 7 -1.80 20.54 33.67
C TYR A 7 -3.04 21.13 34.34
N LEU A 8 -2.95 22.35 34.85
CA LEU A 8 -4.12 23.05 35.44
C LEU A 8 -5.16 23.37 34.35
N ASP A 9 -4.75 23.75 33.16
CA ASP A 9 -5.69 24.03 32.06
C ASP A 9 -6.44 22.76 31.61
N TYR A 10 -5.82 21.59 31.66
CA TYR A 10 -6.50 20.31 31.39
C TYR A 10 -7.52 19.89 32.45
N ILE A 11 -7.27 20.28 33.70
CA ILE A 11 -8.20 19.98 34.82
C ILE A 11 -9.40 20.93 34.81
N LEU A 12 -9.20 22.19 34.41
CA LEU A 12 -10.23 23.23 34.36
C LEU A 12 -11.12 23.14 33.11
N ASN A 13 -10.64 22.54 32.02
CA ASN A 13 -11.40 22.35 30.79
C ASN A 13 -11.37 20.89 30.32
N PRO A 14 -12.08 19.98 30.97
CA PRO A 14 -12.16 18.57 30.58
C PRO A 14 -12.77 18.38 29.16
N LEU A 15 -13.52 19.38 28.69
CA LEU A 15 -14.09 19.37 27.32
C LEU A 15 -13.02 19.57 26.22
N ASP A 16 -11.87 20.17 26.53
CA ASP A 16 -10.77 20.29 25.54
C ASP A 16 -10.05 18.94 25.30
N LEU A 17 -10.14 18.01 26.23
CA LEU A 17 -9.70 16.62 26.03
C LEU A 17 -10.55 15.89 24.97
N LEU A 18 -11.81 16.27 24.83
CA LEU A 18 -12.72 15.73 23.83
C LEU A 18 -12.56 16.42 22.46
N ARG A 19 -11.96 17.61 22.43
CA ARG A 19 -11.82 18.43 21.23
C ARG A 19 -10.60 18.07 20.36
N THR A 20 -9.67 17.27 20.88
CA THR A 20 -8.39 16.98 20.21
C THR A 20 -8.42 15.76 19.29
N LYS A 21 -9.56 15.14 19.04
CA LYS A 21 -9.58 14.01 18.13
C LYS A 21 -10.42 14.31 16.89
N LYS A 22 -9.75 14.84 15.86
CA LYS A 22 -10.19 14.76 14.45
C LYS A 22 -10.37 13.31 13.95
N VAL A 23 -10.28 12.32 14.84
CA VAL A 23 -10.35 10.90 14.53
C VAL A 23 -11.79 10.43 14.24
N LEU A 24 -12.80 11.25 14.54
CA LEU A 24 -14.22 10.89 14.36
C LEU A 24 -14.91 11.61 13.21
N GLN A 25 -14.19 12.22 12.29
CA GLN A 25 -14.77 12.80 11.07
C GLN A 25 -14.85 11.82 9.89
N VAL A 26 -14.58 10.54 10.09
CA VAL A 26 -14.87 9.52 9.09
C VAL A 26 -16.36 9.18 9.23
N ASN A 27 -17.17 9.66 8.30
CA ASN A 27 -18.55 9.23 8.19
C ASN A 27 -18.53 7.74 7.75
N PRO A 28 -18.92 6.79 8.61
CA PRO A 28 -18.83 5.36 8.29
C PRO A 28 -19.78 4.94 7.15
N THR A 29 -20.69 5.83 6.75
CA THR A 29 -21.63 5.57 5.65
C THR A 29 -21.11 6.01 4.28
N ILE A 30 -20.02 6.77 4.23
CA ILE A 30 -19.40 7.18 2.97
C ILE A 30 -18.19 6.25 2.75
N ALA A 31 -18.30 5.35 1.78
CA ALA A 31 -17.16 4.56 1.35
C ALA A 31 -16.04 5.51 0.85
N PRO A 32 -14.79 5.34 1.31
CA PRO A 32 -13.69 6.13 0.81
C PRO A 32 -13.56 5.92 -0.70
N VAL A 33 -13.55 7.01 -1.46
CA VAL A 33 -13.32 6.97 -2.89
C VAL A 33 -11.82 6.96 -3.13
N ARG A 34 -11.35 5.98 -3.88
CA ARG A 34 -9.96 5.90 -4.31
C ARG A 34 -9.74 6.85 -5.49
N GLU A 35 -8.81 7.78 -5.33
CA GLU A 35 -8.30 8.55 -6.44
C GLU A 35 -7.23 7.75 -7.18
N GLU A 36 -7.32 7.68 -8.50
CA GLU A 36 -6.28 7.03 -9.30
C GLU A 36 -5.07 7.96 -9.45
N PRO A 37 -3.84 7.44 -9.29
CA PRO A 37 -2.64 8.23 -9.44
C PRO A 37 -2.47 8.65 -10.90
N ALA A 38 -1.98 9.90 -11.10
CA ALA A 38 -1.69 10.43 -12.44
C ALA A 38 -0.48 9.75 -13.07
N GLU A 39 0.50 9.37 -12.24
CA GLU A 39 1.75 8.76 -12.68
C GLU A 39 2.02 7.45 -11.93
N ILE A 40 2.71 6.55 -12.60
CA ILE A 40 3.23 5.31 -12.01
C ILE A 40 4.75 5.31 -12.09
N LYS A 41 5.39 4.74 -11.08
CA LYS A 41 6.82 4.47 -11.09
C LYS A 41 7.07 2.99 -10.85
N ILE A 42 7.83 2.38 -11.73
CA ILE A 42 8.09 0.94 -11.68
C ILE A 42 9.60 0.73 -11.63
N ILE A 43 10.05 0.03 -10.59
CA ILE A 43 11.46 -0.31 -10.43
C ILE A 43 11.55 -1.82 -10.22
N VAL A 44 12.39 -2.47 -11.00
CA VAL A 44 12.69 -3.90 -10.86
C VAL A 44 14.11 -4.08 -10.37
N TYR A 45 14.23 -4.82 -9.28
CA TYR A 45 15.51 -5.31 -8.78
C TYR A 45 15.60 -6.78 -9.10
N GLU A 46 16.54 -7.16 -9.97
CA GLU A 46 16.85 -8.54 -10.25
C GLU A 46 18.15 -8.91 -9.54
N PHE A 47 18.14 -10.00 -8.81
CA PHE A 47 19.28 -10.38 -7.97
C PHE A 47 19.45 -11.90 -7.87
N ASP A 48 20.69 -12.31 -7.76
CA ASP A 48 21.11 -13.64 -7.38
C ASP A 48 22.21 -13.58 -6.32
N THR A 49 22.88 -14.70 -6.04
CA THR A 49 23.94 -14.76 -5.02
C THR A 49 25.15 -13.89 -5.33
N ASN A 50 25.37 -13.49 -6.59
CA ASN A 50 26.60 -12.84 -7.06
C ASN A 50 26.35 -11.47 -7.69
N THR A 51 25.15 -11.24 -8.21
CA THR A 51 24.84 -10.04 -8.99
C THR A 51 23.52 -9.39 -8.54
N SER A 52 23.45 -8.08 -8.69
CA SER A 52 22.22 -7.33 -8.56
C SER A 52 22.13 -6.27 -9.64
N LYS A 53 20.94 -6.11 -10.22
CA LYS A 53 20.63 -5.10 -11.22
C LYS A 53 19.38 -4.36 -10.80
N CYS A 54 19.33 -3.06 -11.11
CA CYS A 54 18.16 -2.22 -10.88
C CYS A 54 17.78 -1.56 -12.21
N VAL A 55 16.52 -1.70 -12.58
CA VAL A 55 15.99 -1.14 -13.84
C VAL A 55 14.70 -0.39 -13.55
N GLU A 56 14.60 0.83 -14.04
CA GLU A 56 13.36 1.60 -14.03
C GLU A 56 12.59 1.37 -15.33
N LEU A 57 11.30 1.06 -15.21
CA LEU A 57 10.42 0.72 -16.32
C LEU A 57 9.30 1.75 -16.44
N LYS A 58 8.80 1.93 -17.66
CA LYS A 58 7.74 2.91 -17.94
C LYS A 58 6.33 2.31 -17.94
N THR A 59 6.20 1.01 -18.14
CA THR A 59 4.92 0.31 -18.22
C THR A 59 4.97 -0.99 -17.45
N VAL A 60 3.82 -1.46 -16.99
CA VAL A 60 3.73 -2.71 -16.21
C VAL A 60 4.02 -3.93 -17.08
N GLU A 61 3.73 -3.89 -18.37
CA GLU A 61 4.00 -4.97 -19.30
C GLU A 61 5.52 -5.24 -19.43
N ALA A 62 6.34 -4.22 -19.23
CA ALA A 62 7.79 -4.38 -19.23
C ALA A 62 8.31 -5.22 -18.04
N CYS A 63 7.49 -5.45 -17.01
CA CYS A 63 7.83 -6.34 -15.88
C CYS A 63 7.63 -7.82 -16.22
N PHE A 64 6.84 -8.15 -17.22
CA PHE A 64 6.38 -9.51 -17.49
C PHE A 64 7.51 -10.51 -17.78
N PRO A 65 8.59 -10.13 -18.49
CA PRO A 65 9.72 -11.05 -18.72
C PRO A 65 10.40 -11.52 -17.43
N PHE A 66 10.31 -10.77 -16.33
CA PHE A 66 10.97 -11.10 -15.06
C PHE A 66 10.33 -12.28 -14.32
N LEU A 67 9.15 -12.74 -14.73
CA LEU A 67 8.52 -13.97 -14.19
C LEU A 67 9.34 -15.23 -14.51
N ASN A 68 10.00 -15.25 -15.65
CA ASN A 68 10.66 -16.45 -16.19
C ASN A 68 12.19 -16.38 -16.11
N THR A 69 12.75 -15.50 -15.30
CA THR A 69 14.19 -15.44 -15.06
C THR A 69 14.64 -16.49 -14.06
N LEU A 70 15.91 -16.90 -14.13
CA LEU A 70 16.53 -17.79 -13.14
C LEU A 70 16.88 -17.04 -11.84
N SER A 71 16.88 -15.72 -11.88
CA SER A 71 17.16 -14.83 -10.74
C SER A 71 15.90 -14.53 -9.96
N ASN A 72 16.07 -14.09 -8.71
CA ASN A 72 14.97 -13.50 -7.96
C ASN A 72 14.70 -12.08 -8.43
N SER A 73 13.44 -11.71 -8.51
CA SER A 73 13.02 -10.37 -8.92
C SER A 73 12.15 -9.72 -7.84
N TRP A 74 12.45 -8.47 -7.54
CA TRP A 74 11.58 -7.60 -6.74
C TRP A 74 11.04 -6.51 -7.64
N ILE A 75 9.73 -6.51 -7.86
CA ILE A 75 9.04 -5.52 -8.67
C ILE A 75 8.34 -4.55 -7.73
N ASN A 76 8.78 -3.29 -7.73
CA ASN A 76 8.17 -2.20 -6.97
C ASN A 76 7.32 -1.36 -7.92
N ILE A 77 6.05 -1.16 -7.58
CA ILE A 77 5.11 -0.35 -8.35
C ILE A 77 4.50 0.70 -7.43
N ASP A 78 4.87 1.95 -7.63
CA ASP A 78 4.28 3.10 -6.98
C ASP A 78 3.21 3.70 -7.88
N GLY A 79 2.06 4.06 -7.31
CA GLY A 79 0.94 4.58 -8.08
C GLY A 79 0.14 3.46 -8.74
N LEU A 80 -0.70 2.81 -7.94
CA LEU A 80 -1.52 1.66 -8.38
C LEU A 80 -2.76 2.14 -9.16
N ARG A 81 -2.71 2.16 -10.48
CA ARG A 81 -3.90 2.33 -11.32
C ARG A 81 -4.62 0.99 -11.51
N LYS A 82 -5.94 1.02 -11.57
CA LYS A 82 -6.74 -0.20 -11.67
C LYS A 82 -6.33 -1.09 -12.84
N ASP A 83 -6.23 -0.51 -14.04
CA ASP A 83 -5.88 -1.25 -15.25
C ASP A 83 -4.49 -1.89 -15.16
N ASP A 84 -3.52 -1.21 -14.56
CA ASP A 84 -2.17 -1.71 -14.37
C ASP A 84 -2.13 -2.86 -13.36
N VAL A 85 -2.87 -2.75 -12.26
CA VAL A 85 -3.01 -3.83 -11.26
C VAL A 85 -3.67 -5.05 -11.89
N GLU A 86 -4.72 -4.88 -12.67
CA GLU A 86 -5.40 -5.99 -13.37
C GLU A 86 -4.44 -6.71 -14.32
N LYS A 87 -3.64 -5.99 -15.09
CA LYS A 87 -2.65 -6.58 -16.00
C LYS A 87 -1.58 -7.37 -15.24
N VAL A 88 -1.05 -6.81 -14.17
CA VAL A 88 -0.05 -7.48 -13.33
C VAL A 88 -0.64 -8.74 -12.69
N CYS A 89 -1.80 -8.64 -12.06
CA CYS A 89 -2.45 -9.77 -11.40
C CYS A 89 -2.74 -10.91 -12.39
N ASN A 90 -3.27 -10.57 -13.56
CA ASN A 90 -3.56 -11.58 -14.59
C ASN A 90 -2.30 -12.25 -15.12
N HIS A 91 -1.21 -11.50 -15.34
CA HIS A 91 0.04 -12.05 -15.87
C HIS A 91 0.73 -12.96 -14.84
N PHE A 92 0.80 -12.53 -13.59
CA PHE A 92 1.49 -13.27 -12.52
C PHE A 92 0.59 -14.32 -11.83
N GLY A 93 -0.65 -14.51 -12.28
CA GLY A 93 -1.58 -15.49 -11.74
C GLY A 93 -2.03 -15.16 -10.31
N ILE A 94 -2.06 -13.88 -9.95
CA ILE A 94 -2.51 -13.42 -8.64
C ILE A 94 -4.04 -13.51 -8.57
N HIS A 95 -4.55 -14.12 -7.51
CA HIS A 95 -5.97 -14.37 -7.34
C HIS A 95 -6.78 -13.06 -7.27
N GLN A 96 -7.98 -13.07 -7.85
CA GLN A 96 -8.85 -11.89 -7.92
C GLN A 96 -9.14 -11.24 -6.56
N LEU A 97 -9.28 -12.03 -5.50
CA LEU A 97 -9.48 -11.49 -4.14
C LEU A 97 -8.30 -10.64 -3.68
N ILE A 98 -7.06 -11.04 -4.01
CA ILE A 98 -5.87 -10.24 -3.70
C ILE A 98 -5.89 -8.94 -4.50
N MET A 99 -6.27 -9.00 -5.78
CA MET A 99 -6.40 -7.81 -6.63
C MET A 99 -7.42 -6.82 -6.06
N GLU A 100 -8.58 -7.30 -5.60
CA GLU A 100 -9.59 -6.46 -4.93
C GLU A 100 -9.04 -5.81 -3.65
N ASP A 101 -8.27 -6.55 -2.87
CA ASP A 101 -7.62 -6.03 -1.67
C ASP A 101 -6.58 -4.95 -1.97
N ILE A 102 -5.75 -5.14 -3.00
CA ILE A 102 -4.77 -4.15 -3.47
C ILE A 102 -5.46 -2.84 -3.87
N LEU A 103 -6.62 -2.94 -4.50
CA LEU A 103 -7.39 -1.78 -4.98
C LEU A 103 -8.28 -1.15 -3.90
N SER A 104 -8.49 -1.82 -2.77
CA SER A 104 -9.34 -1.34 -1.69
C SER A 104 -8.62 -0.34 -0.78
N ILE A 105 -9.39 0.61 -0.23
CA ILE A 105 -8.91 1.58 0.76
C ILE A 105 -9.35 1.16 2.16
N GLY A 106 -8.49 1.38 3.15
CA GLY A 106 -8.84 1.19 4.57
C GLY A 106 -8.87 -0.26 5.02
N GLN A 107 -8.26 -1.17 4.28
CA GLN A 107 -8.07 -2.55 4.68
C GLN A 107 -7.18 -2.63 5.92
N ARG A 108 -7.45 -3.61 6.80
CA ARG A 108 -6.58 -3.89 7.95
C ARG A 108 -5.33 -4.64 7.48
N PRO A 109 -4.18 -4.46 8.16
CA PRO A 109 -3.01 -5.28 7.90
C PRO A 109 -3.38 -6.75 8.01
N LYS A 110 -2.99 -7.54 7.02
CA LYS A 110 -3.24 -8.98 6.97
C LYS A 110 -2.20 -9.68 6.12
N MET A 111 -2.08 -10.98 6.32
CA MET A 111 -1.24 -11.86 5.54
C MET A 111 -2.01 -13.15 5.28
N ASP A 112 -2.03 -13.59 4.04
CA ASP A 112 -2.69 -14.82 3.59
C ASP A 112 -1.82 -15.54 2.55
N ASP A 113 -2.06 -16.85 2.41
CA ASP A 113 -1.51 -17.68 1.32
C ASP A 113 -2.68 -18.16 0.46
N ILE A 114 -2.70 -17.76 -0.79
CA ILE A 114 -3.72 -18.18 -1.75
C ILE A 114 -3.03 -18.83 -2.94
N ASN A 115 -3.21 -20.12 -3.11
CA ASN A 115 -2.66 -20.92 -4.21
C ASN A 115 -1.11 -20.82 -4.32
N GLY A 116 -0.40 -20.74 -3.19
CA GLY A 116 1.05 -20.63 -3.15
C GLY A 116 1.58 -19.22 -3.38
N VAL A 117 0.70 -18.23 -3.45
CA VAL A 117 1.04 -16.81 -3.44
C VAL A 117 0.84 -16.25 -2.05
N VAL A 118 1.93 -15.86 -1.39
CA VAL A 118 1.88 -15.18 -0.10
C VAL A 118 1.56 -13.72 -0.34
N TYR A 119 0.47 -13.29 0.25
CA TYR A 119 -0.03 -11.92 0.19
C TYR A 119 0.12 -11.25 1.56
N CYS A 120 0.68 -10.06 1.57
CA CYS A 120 0.88 -9.28 2.80
C CYS A 120 0.45 -7.83 2.58
N LEU A 121 -0.53 -7.37 3.34
CA LEU A 121 -0.99 -5.98 3.37
C LEU A 121 -0.46 -5.32 4.64
N LEU A 122 0.28 -4.22 4.48
CA LEU A 122 0.89 -3.47 5.57
C LEU A 122 0.52 -1.98 5.46
N TYR A 123 0.49 -1.30 6.61
CA TYR A 123 0.46 0.17 6.63
C TYR A 123 1.89 0.70 6.75
N MET A 124 2.19 1.70 5.96
CA MET A 124 3.43 2.48 6.06
C MET A 124 3.10 3.91 6.50
#